data_4beb10fb0878108da3634028b9960a82
#
_entry.id   4beb10fb0878108da3634028b9960a82
#
_cell.length_a   1.000
_cell.length_b   1.000
_cell.length_c   1.000
_cell.angle_alpha   90.00
_cell.angle_beta   90.00
_cell.angle_gamma   90.00
#
_symmetry.space_group_name_H-M   'P 1'
#
loop_
_entity.id
_entity.type
_entity.pdbx_description
1 polymer ?
#
loop_
_entity_poly.entity_id
_entity_poly.type
_entity_poly.pdbx_seq_one_letter_code
_entity_poly.pdbx_strand_id
1 'polypeptide(L)'
;MNSTVEKYYLKAKEVPVLGEYDVVVVGGGAAGCAAALYAARHGANVLLVEKYGYLGGATVSQLVCPVLSTNGVDLIGVWNEYIRAIKKRNGLGKIWGYYVIMGSVDPEVVKYAWSDLLCEAGVNLLFHVTVSDAIVENDIIKGIVVESVAGTGAIYAKRVIDCSGNGCVADKAGVEWEQGDGVNKYAMALTKPFRLGNAIKPSDFPTEQHLKTIEDGYKEAIESGVYTSPMITTGRVVPYAKAWTRPLGNRP
;
A
#
# COMPACT_ATOMS: atom_id res chain seq x y z
N MET A 1 21.30 -11.85 22.60
CA MET A 1 22.18 -10.69 22.86
C MET A 1 21.30 -9.56 23.36
N ASN A 2 21.29 -9.29 24.68
CA ASN A 2 20.62 -8.11 25.23
C ASN A 2 21.57 -6.92 25.05
N SER A 3 21.52 -6.28 23.88
CA SER A 3 22.12 -4.96 23.74
C SER A 3 21.16 -3.96 24.36
N THR A 4 21.47 -3.44 25.52
CA THR A 4 20.86 -2.23 26.05
C THR A 4 21.14 -1.12 25.03
N VAL A 5 20.13 -0.77 24.24
CA VAL A 5 20.25 0.38 23.32
C VAL A 5 20.34 1.63 24.18
N GLU A 6 21.46 2.33 24.09
CA GLU A 6 21.65 3.61 24.76
C GLU A 6 20.58 4.60 24.28
N LYS A 7 19.89 5.27 25.23
CA LYS A 7 18.83 6.23 24.90
C LYS A 7 19.40 7.63 24.76
N TYR A 8 19.10 8.30 23.68
CA TYR A 8 19.37 9.72 23.47
C TYR A 8 18.09 10.54 23.68
N TYR A 9 18.17 11.56 24.51
CA TYR A 9 17.03 12.44 24.79
C TYR A 9 17.11 13.69 23.91
N LEU A 10 16.11 13.89 23.06
CA LEU A 10 15.97 15.11 22.28
C LEU A 10 15.55 16.26 23.18
N LYS A 11 16.08 17.45 22.90
CA LYS A 11 15.62 18.69 23.57
C LYS A 11 14.18 19.00 23.12
N ALA A 12 13.35 19.44 24.08
CA ALA A 12 12.05 19.99 23.75
C ALA A 12 12.20 21.19 22.81
N LYS A 13 11.37 21.26 21.79
CA LYS A 13 11.31 22.36 20.83
C LYS A 13 9.85 22.72 20.52
N GLU A 14 9.60 24.00 20.29
CA GLU A 14 8.33 24.45 19.71
C GLU A 14 8.33 24.16 18.22
N VAL A 15 7.17 23.74 17.71
CA VAL A 15 6.96 23.46 16.29
C VAL A 15 5.73 24.24 15.79
N PRO A 16 5.73 24.68 14.53
CA PRO A 16 4.56 25.38 13.97
C PRO A 16 3.37 24.46 13.84
N VAL A 17 2.17 25.02 14.07
CA VAL A 17 0.90 24.39 13.73
C VAL A 17 0.63 24.62 12.25
N LEU A 18 0.58 23.53 11.46
CA LEU A 18 0.39 23.58 10.02
C LEU A 18 -1.09 23.67 9.61
N GLY A 19 -2.00 23.32 10.51
CA GLY A 19 -3.43 23.40 10.27
C GLY A 19 -4.27 22.59 11.24
N GLU A 20 -5.60 22.79 11.11
CA GLU A 20 -6.63 22.08 11.87
C GLU A 20 -7.68 21.52 10.91
N TYR A 21 -8.09 20.27 11.12
CA TYR A 21 -9.01 19.54 10.27
C TYR A 21 -10.06 18.78 11.07
N ASP A 22 -11.20 18.48 10.45
CA ASP A 22 -12.16 17.57 11.07
C ASP A 22 -11.61 16.15 11.11
N VAL A 23 -10.97 15.72 10.02
CA VAL A 23 -10.38 14.39 9.88
C VAL A 23 -8.99 14.50 9.26
N VAL A 24 -8.00 13.88 9.90
CA VAL A 24 -6.69 13.63 9.32
C VAL A 24 -6.56 12.15 9.02
N VAL A 25 -6.28 11.80 7.77
CA VAL A 25 -6.02 10.42 7.33
C VAL A 25 -4.53 10.25 7.11
N VAL A 26 -3.92 9.28 7.76
CA VAL A 26 -2.49 8.99 7.67
C VAL A 26 -2.25 7.79 6.76
N GLY A 27 -1.60 8.04 5.62
CA GLY A 27 -1.29 7.04 4.61
C GLY A 27 -2.25 7.08 3.41
N GLY A 28 -1.69 7.31 2.23
CA GLY A 28 -2.39 7.40 0.93
C GLY A 28 -2.51 6.07 0.19
N GLY A 29 -2.58 4.95 0.91
CA GLY A 29 -2.91 3.64 0.36
C GLY A 29 -4.39 3.50 0.02
N ALA A 30 -4.82 2.33 -0.46
CA ALA A 30 -6.21 2.07 -0.84
C ALA A 30 -7.19 2.38 0.30
N ALA A 31 -6.86 1.98 1.53
CA ALA A 31 -7.68 2.23 2.71
C ALA A 31 -7.78 3.72 3.03
N GLY A 32 -6.66 4.43 3.04
CA GLY A 32 -6.64 5.87 3.35
C GLY A 32 -7.31 6.71 2.28
N CYS A 33 -7.10 6.40 1.01
CA CYS A 33 -7.81 7.08 -0.08
C CYS A 33 -9.33 6.89 0.03
N ALA A 34 -9.78 5.67 0.33
CA ALA A 34 -11.19 5.40 0.54
C ALA A 34 -11.76 6.15 1.76
N ALA A 35 -11.03 6.11 2.90
CA ALA A 35 -11.44 6.80 4.12
C ALA A 35 -11.55 8.32 3.92
N ALA A 36 -10.54 8.92 3.29
CA ALA A 36 -10.53 10.36 3.01
C ALA A 36 -11.67 10.77 2.07
N LEU A 37 -11.89 9.98 1.00
CA LEU A 37 -12.97 10.22 0.04
C LEU A 37 -14.34 10.24 0.71
N TYR A 38 -14.62 9.23 1.54
CA TYR A 38 -15.90 9.16 2.23
C TYR A 38 -16.04 10.23 3.30
N ALA A 39 -15.02 10.52 4.09
CA ALA A 39 -15.07 11.59 5.07
C ALA A 39 -15.39 12.95 4.42
N ALA A 40 -14.73 13.28 3.32
CA ALA A 40 -14.97 14.51 2.58
C ALA A 40 -16.40 14.58 2.00
N ARG A 41 -16.91 13.48 1.44
CA ARG A 41 -18.28 13.40 0.93
C ARG A 41 -19.36 13.55 2.00
N HIS A 42 -19.04 13.28 3.24
CA HIS A 42 -19.90 13.53 4.39
C HIS A 42 -19.71 14.94 4.98
N GLY A 43 -19.02 15.82 4.29
CA GLY A 43 -18.88 17.23 4.64
C GLY A 43 -17.76 17.56 5.61
N ALA A 44 -16.88 16.62 5.92
CA ALA A 44 -15.72 16.88 6.77
C ALA A 44 -14.64 17.65 6.00
N ASN A 45 -13.95 18.59 6.69
CA ASN A 45 -12.68 19.14 6.20
C ASN A 45 -11.58 18.10 6.44
N VAL A 46 -11.07 17.50 5.36
CA VAL A 46 -10.17 16.36 5.40
C VAL A 46 -8.78 16.70 4.91
N LEU A 47 -7.76 16.29 5.65
CA LEU A 47 -6.38 16.22 5.20
C LEU A 47 -5.95 14.76 5.09
N LEU A 48 -5.36 14.37 3.97
CA LEU A 48 -4.64 13.12 3.82
C LEU A 48 -3.14 13.39 3.76
N VAL A 49 -2.36 12.75 4.63
CA VAL A 49 -0.90 12.85 4.65
C VAL A 49 -0.28 11.56 4.11
N GLU A 50 0.74 11.68 3.24
CA GLU A 50 1.43 10.56 2.61
C GLU A 50 2.94 10.81 2.54
N LYS A 51 3.72 9.77 2.85
CA LYS A 51 5.20 9.84 2.83
C LYS A 51 5.78 9.90 1.42
N TYR A 52 5.10 9.33 0.45
CA TYR A 52 5.50 9.40 -0.96
C TYR A 52 4.89 10.63 -1.65
N GLY A 53 5.34 10.95 -2.85
CA GLY A 53 4.76 11.99 -3.71
C GLY A 53 3.59 11.50 -4.55
N TYR A 54 2.94 10.39 -4.17
CA TYR A 54 1.85 9.77 -4.93
C TYR A 54 0.96 8.91 -4.03
N LEU A 55 -0.26 8.67 -4.48
CA LEU A 55 -1.24 7.80 -3.85
C LEU A 55 -1.22 6.38 -4.43
N GLY A 56 -1.86 5.45 -3.73
CA GLY A 56 -2.07 4.08 -4.17
C GLY A 56 -1.36 3.00 -3.35
N GLY A 57 -0.50 3.39 -2.40
CA GLY A 57 0.12 2.49 -1.44
C GLY A 57 0.81 1.28 -2.07
N ALA A 58 0.52 0.07 -1.59
CA ALA A 58 1.16 -1.17 -2.04
C ALA A 58 1.00 -1.44 -3.55
N THR A 59 -0.11 -1.04 -4.15
CA THR A 59 -0.34 -1.20 -5.60
C THR A 59 0.70 -0.44 -6.42
N VAL A 60 1.15 0.70 -5.93
CA VAL A 60 2.10 1.57 -6.62
C VAL A 60 3.53 1.34 -6.14
N SER A 61 3.75 1.42 -4.82
CA SER A 61 5.09 1.36 -4.24
C SER A 61 5.68 -0.05 -4.20
N GLN A 62 4.82 -1.07 -4.11
CA GLN A 62 5.20 -2.48 -4.02
C GLN A 62 4.77 -3.29 -5.24
N LEU A 63 4.22 -2.66 -6.29
CA LEU A 63 3.75 -3.29 -7.52
C LEU A 63 2.74 -4.43 -7.29
N VAL A 64 1.93 -4.34 -6.23
CA VAL A 64 0.83 -5.28 -5.96
C VAL A 64 -0.36 -4.88 -6.83
N CYS A 65 -0.23 -5.14 -8.13
CA CYS A 65 -1.19 -4.72 -9.15
C CYS A 65 -2.47 -5.59 -9.25
N PRO A 66 -2.54 -6.82 -8.70
CA PRO A 66 -3.75 -7.60 -8.71
C PRO A 66 -4.88 -6.92 -7.93
N VAL A 67 -6.05 -6.84 -8.54
CA VAL A 67 -7.29 -6.50 -7.84
C VAL A 67 -8.02 -7.80 -7.52
N LEU A 68 -8.01 -8.16 -6.25
CA LEU A 68 -8.67 -9.36 -5.77
C LEU A 68 -10.14 -9.06 -5.50
N SER A 69 -11.03 -9.91 -6.00
CA SER A 69 -12.45 -9.88 -5.64
C SER A 69 -12.70 -10.71 -4.38
N THR A 70 -13.63 -10.26 -3.58
CA THR A 70 -14.16 -11.01 -2.45
C THR A 70 -15.30 -11.92 -2.94
N ASN A 71 -14.97 -13.07 -3.54
CA ASN A 71 -15.91 -14.18 -3.81
C ASN A 71 -17.25 -13.77 -4.47
N GLY A 72 -17.20 -12.96 -5.53
CA GLY A 72 -18.41 -12.62 -6.31
C GLY A 72 -19.32 -11.57 -5.66
N VAL A 73 -18.91 -10.96 -4.57
CA VAL A 73 -19.58 -9.75 -4.08
C VAL A 73 -19.35 -8.64 -5.09
N ASP A 74 -20.42 -8.10 -5.63
CA ASP A 74 -20.36 -6.95 -6.53
C ASP A 74 -19.55 -5.85 -5.87
N LEU A 75 -18.64 -5.26 -6.64
CA LEU A 75 -17.88 -4.11 -6.17
C LEU A 75 -18.84 -2.95 -5.94
N ILE A 76 -19.06 -2.62 -4.69
CA ILE A 76 -19.93 -1.52 -4.28
C ILE A 76 -19.11 -0.31 -3.81
N GLY A 77 -19.76 0.85 -3.83
CA GLY A 77 -19.16 2.09 -3.29
C GLY A 77 -17.91 2.54 -4.05
N VAL A 78 -16.90 2.94 -3.29
CA VAL A 78 -15.65 3.52 -3.80
C VAL A 78 -14.90 2.61 -4.78
N TRP A 79 -15.02 1.30 -4.64
CA TRP A 79 -14.41 0.35 -5.55
C TRP A 79 -14.86 0.52 -6.99
N ASN A 80 -16.17 0.69 -7.20
CA ASN A 80 -16.70 0.90 -8.53
C ASN A 80 -16.17 2.19 -9.17
N GLU A 81 -16.06 3.24 -8.39
CA GLU A 81 -15.55 4.53 -8.87
C GLU A 81 -14.05 4.45 -9.19
N TYR A 82 -13.29 3.83 -8.30
CA TYR A 82 -11.86 3.57 -8.50
C TYR A 82 -11.61 2.75 -9.78
N ILE A 83 -12.34 1.65 -9.98
CA ILE A 83 -12.20 0.83 -11.19
C ILE A 83 -12.65 1.58 -12.44
N ARG A 84 -13.71 2.41 -12.36
CA ARG A 84 -14.12 3.27 -13.48
C ARG A 84 -13.05 4.31 -13.84
N ALA A 85 -12.45 4.94 -12.83
CA ALA A 85 -11.38 5.92 -13.05
C ALA A 85 -10.16 5.28 -13.72
N ILE A 86 -9.80 4.05 -13.33
CA ILE A 86 -8.73 3.28 -13.94
C ILE A 86 -9.07 2.87 -15.37
N LYS A 87 -10.30 2.38 -15.62
CA LYS A 87 -10.78 2.00 -16.97
C LYS A 87 -10.76 3.18 -17.91
N LYS A 88 -11.20 4.36 -17.47
CA LYS A 88 -11.22 5.61 -18.26
C LYS A 88 -9.83 5.95 -18.82
N ARG A 89 -8.77 5.55 -18.13
CA ARG A 89 -7.37 5.78 -18.53
C ARG A 89 -6.68 4.53 -19.12
N ASN A 90 -7.45 3.53 -19.55
CA ASN A 90 -6.93 2.27 -20.08
C ASN A 90 -5.94 1.55 -19.13
N GLY A 91 -6.08 1.77 -17.82
CA GLY A 91 -5.20 1.21 -16.80
C GLY A 91 -5.60 -0.17 -16.28
N LEU A 92 -6.69 -0.74 -16.79
CA LEU A 92 -7.14 -2.08 -16.39
C LEU A 92 -6.65 -3.12 -17.37
N GLY A 93 -5.85 -4.07 -16.89
CA GLY A 93 -5.35 -5.22 -17.64
C GLY A 93 -6.10 -6.51 -17.33
N LYS A 94 -5.92 -7.52 -18.19
CA LYS A 94 -6.39 -8.89 -17.92
C LYS A 94 -5.43 -9.58 -16.96
N ILE A 95 -5.97 -10.44 -16.10
CA ILE A 95 -5.21 -11.34 -15.25
C ILE A 95 -5.47 -12.78 -15.71
N TRP A 96 -4.41 -13.55 -15.77
CA TRP A 96 -4.45 -14.97 -16.01
C TRP A 96 -4.30 -15.70 -14.67
N GLY A 97 -5.25 -16.54 -14.30
CA GLY A 97 -5.09 -17.46 -13.18
C GLY A 97 -6.28 -17.75 -12.29
N TYR A 98 -6.05 -18.63 -11.39
CA TYR A 98 -6.94 -19.52 -10.66
C TYR A 98 -7.84 -18.87 -9.58
N TYR A 99 -7.67 -17.63 -9.23
CA TYR A 99 -8.49 -16.94 -8.23
C TYR A 99 -9.43 -15.93 -8.89
N VAL A 100 -10.51 -15.62 -8.22
CA VAL A 100 -11.46 -14.57 -8.63
C VAL A 100 -10.75 -13.21 -8.58
N ILE A 101 -9.91 -12.99 -9.56
CA ILE A 101 -9.16 -11.76 -9.72
C ILE A 101 -9.88 -10.96 -10.80
N MET A 102 -10.36 -9.78 -10.44
CA MET A 102 -11.14 -8.94 -11.36
C MET A 102 -10.31 -8.28 -12.44
N GLY A 103 -9.02 -8.21 -12.26
CA GLY A 103 -8.12 -7.59 -13.21
C GLY A 103 -6.77 -7.22 -12.60
N SER A 104 -5.86 -6.70 -13.41
CA SER A 104 -4.69 -5.98 -12.95
C SER A 104 -4.84 -4.52 -13.22
N VAL A 105 -4.20 -3.70 -12.41
CA VAL A 105 -4.19 -2.27 -12.60
C VAL A 105 -2.80 -1.79 -12.95
N ASP A 106 -2.72 -0.78 -13.80
CA ASP A 106 -1.47 -0.07 -14.08
C ASP A 106 -1.18 0.85 -12.89
N PRO A 107 -0.08 0.65 -12.14
CA PRO A 107 0.24 1.48 -11.00
C PRO A 107 0.44 2.96 -11.33
N GLU A 108 0.86 3.29 -12.54
CA GLU A 108 0.95 4.70 -12.96
C GLU A 108 -0.44 5.33 -13.09
N VAL A 109 -1.39 4.58 -13.64
CA VAL A 109 -2.79 5.04 -13.73
C VAL A 109 -3.46 5.11 -12.36
N VAL A 110 -3.10 4.22 -11.44
CA VAL A 110 -3.62 4.24 -10.06
C VAL A 110 -3.31 5.55 -9.34
N LYS A 111 -2.11 6.10 -9.53
CA LYS A 111 -1.72 7.39 -8.95
C LYS A 111 -2.72 8.48 -9.35
N TYR A 112 -3.01 8.59 -10.64
CA TYR A 112 -3.95 9.58 -11.17
C TYR A 112 -5.39 9.31 -10.73
N ALA A 113 -5.83 8.05 -10.75
CA ALA A 113 -7.20 7.71 -10.39
C ALA A 113 -7.55 8.14 -8.97
N TRP A 114 -6.67 7.87 -8.00
CA TRP A 114 -6.88 8.32 -6.63
C TRP A 114 -6.76 9.83 -6.48
N SER A 115 -5.77 10.45 -7.13
CA SER A 115 -5.61 11.91 -7.06
C SER A 115 -6.85 12.64 -7.58
N ASP A 116 -7.40 12.23 -8.72
CA ASP A 116 -8.61 12.83 -9.27
C ASP A 116 -9.79 12.68 -8.30
N LEU A 117 -10.06 11.46 -7.82
CA LEU A 117 -11.20 11.20 -6.93
C LEU A 117 -11.13 12.02 -5.64
N LEU A 118 -9.95 12.17 -5.06
CA LEU A 118 -9.76 12.92 -3.83
C LEU A 118 -9.81 14.42 -4.06
N CYS A 119 -9.20 14.92 -5.13
CA CYS A 119 -9.27 16.36 -5.49
C CYS A 119 -10.70 16.78 -5.84
N GLU A 120 -11.43 15.96 -6.61
CA GLU A 120 -12.85 16.21 -6.94
C GLU A 120 -13.73 16.25 -5.68
N ALA A 121 -13.39 15.49 -4.64
CA ALA A 121 -14.09 15.49 -3.36
C ALA A 121 -13.63 16.61 -2.41
N GLY A 122 -12.65 17.42 -2.77
CA GLY A 122 -12.13 18.52 -1.94
C GLY A 122 -11.22 18.07 -0.80
N VAL A 123 -10.60 16.89 -0.89
CA VAL A 123 -9.62 16.43 0.10
C VAL A 123 -8.32 17.20 -0.06
N ASN A 124 -7.80 17.73 1.05
CA ASN A 124 -6.47 18.33 1.09
C ASN A 124 -5.41 17.21 1.10
N LEU A 125 -4.38 17.33 0.26
CA LEU A 125 -3.32 16.34 0.13
C LEU A 125 -1.98 16.95 0.57
N LEU A 126 -1.28 16.28 1.48
CA LEU A 126 0.05 16.64 1.92
C LEU A 126 1.01 15.47 1.71
N PHE A 127 1.88 15.62 0.71
CA PHE A 127 2.86 14.62 0.32
C PHE A 127 4.24 14.85 0.93
N HIS A 128 5.10 13.84 0.86
CA HIS A 128 6.48 13.87 1.36
C HIS A 128 6.58 14.22 2.85
N VAL A 129 5.61 13.76 3.64
CA VAL A 129 5.63 13.92 5.09
C VAL A 129 5.53 12.56 5.78
N THR A 130 6.29 12.39 6.84
CA THR A 130 6.24 11.20 7.69
C THR A 130 5.69 11.59 9.06
N VAL A 131 4.77 10.81 9.58
CA VAL A 131 4.30 10.99 10.96
C VAL A 131 5.38 10.55 11.92
N SER A 132 5.84 11.46 12.76
CA SER A 132 6.88 11.22 13.77
C SER A 132 6.31 10.99 15.16
N ASP A 133 5.13 11.57 15.45
CA ASP A 133 4.48 11.43 16.74
C ASP A 133 2.96 11.61 16.66
N ALA A 134 2.25 11.22 17.73
CA ALA A 134 0.82 11.51 17.94
C ALA A 134 0.66 12.55 19.03
N ILE A 135 -0.25 13.51 18.83
CA ILE A 135 -0.65 14.47 19.87
C ILE A 135 -1.77 13.84 20.67
N VAL A 136 -1.50 13.45 21.91
CA VAL A 136 -2.46 12.77 22.76
C VAL A 136 -2.69 13.60 24.02
N GLU A 137 -3.97 13.85 24.34
CA GLU A 137 -4.39 14.57 25.54
C GLU A 137 -5.55 13.81 26.19
N ASN A 138 -5.39 13.43 27.45
CA ASN A 138 -6.39 12.69 28.22
C ASN A 138 -6.91 11.43 27.45
N ASP A 139 -6.01 10.62 26.94
CA ASP A 139 -6.27 9.40 26.14
C ASP A 139 -7.03 9.66 24.83
N ILE A 140 -7.06 10.89 24.37
CA ILE A 140 -7.68 11.28 23.11
C ILE A 140 -6.61 11.78 22.14
N ILE A 141 -6.54 11.20 20.94
CA ILE A 141 -5.68 11.69 19.86
C ILE A 141 -6.27 13.01 19.35
N LYS A 142 -5.51 14.10 19.50
CA LYS A 142 -5.85 15.46 19.06
C LYS A 142 -5.19 15.86 17.75
N GLY A 143 -4.27 15.06 17.25
CA GLY A 143 -3.53 15.36 16.02
C GLY A 143 -2.31 14.50 15.87
N ILE A 144 -1.44 14.94 14.98
CA ILE A 144 -0.18 14.30 14.64
C ILE A 144 0.95 15.31 14.55
N VAL A 145 2.16 14.83 14.77
CA VAL A 145 3.39 15.56 14.44
C VAL A 145 3.98 14.96 13.18
N VAL A 146 4.36 15.80 12.24
CA VAL A 146 4.91 15.39 10.94
C VAL A 146 6.31 15.96 10.72
N GLU A 147 7.12 15.19 9.99
CA GLU A 147 8.44 15.59 9.53
C GLU A 147 8.46 15.69 8.01
N SER A 148 9.10 16.74 7.51
CA SER A 148 9.31 16.97 6.08
C SER A 148 10.65 17.65 5.83
N VAL A 149 10.98 17.90 4.58
CA VAL A 149 12.17 18.72 4.21
C VAL A 149 12.09 20.16 4.72
N ALA A 150 10.88 20.66 5.01
CA ALA A 150 10.66 21.98 5.60
C ALA A 150 10.78 21.97 7.14
N GLY A 151 10.99 20.81 7.74
CA GLY A 151 11.10 20.60 9.18
C GLY A 151 9.90 19.91 9.79
N THR A 152 9.81 20.02 11.12
CA THR A 152 8.76 19.44 11.95
C THR A 152 7.56 20.38 12.03
N GLY A 153 6.34 19.81 12.03
CA GLY A 153 5.11 20.58 12.25
C GLY A 153 4.01 19.77 12.92
N ALA A 154 3.10 20.43 13.61
CA ALA A 154 1.93 19.84 14.23
C ALA A 154 0.68 20.06 13.38
N ILE A 155 -0.18 19.05 13.31
CA ILE A 155 -1.47 19.10 12.62
C ILE A 155 -2.54 18.62 13.60
N TYR A 156 -3.51 19.48 13.92
CA TYR A 156 -4.62 19.12 14.79
C TYR A 156 -5.79 18.52 14.01
N ALA A 157 -6.52 17.63 14.68
CA ALA A 157 -7.66 16.96 14.09
C ALA A 157 -8.70 16.58 15.16
N LYS A 158 -9.98 16.67 14.81
CA LYS A 158 -11.05 16.12 15.67
C LYS A 158 -11.01 14.59 15.66
N ARG A 159 -10.59 13.98 14.56
CA ARG A 159 -10.41 12.53 14.40
C ARG A 159 -9.18 12.25 13.54
N VAL A 160 -8.44 11.21 13.90
CA VAL A 160 -7.31 10.70 13.13
C VAL A 160 -7.62 9.27 12.69
N ILE A 161 -7.42 8.96 11.41
CA ILE A 161 -7.59 7.62 10.85
C ILE A 161 -6.22 7.11 10.44
N ASP A 162 -5.73 6.08 11.12
CA ASP A 162 -4.45 5.45 10.79
C ASP A 162 -4.61 4.43 9.68
N CYS A 163 -4.16 4.81 8.47
CA CYS A 163 -4.08 3.96 7.29
C CYS A 163 -2.63 3.79 6.81
N SER A 164 -1.66 3.97 7.69
CA SER A 164 -0.23 3.96 7.37
C SER A 164 0.30 2.60 6.91
N GLY A 165 -0.46 1.54 7.13
CA GLY A 165 -0.07 0.17 6.82
C GLY A 165 0.81 -0.50 7.87
N ASN A 166 1.37 0.27 8.80
CA ASN A 166 2.20 -0.22 9.91
C ASN A 166 1.74 0.32 11.28
N GLY A 167 0.57 0.96 11.35
CA GLY A 167 -0.01 1.43 12.60
C GLY A 167 0.80 2.55 13.29
N CYS A 168 1.46 3.42 12.50
CA CYS A 168 2.41 4.36 13.08
C CYS A 168 1.78 5.37 14.05
N VAL A 169 0.51 5.77 13.85
CA VAL A 169 -0.19 6.66 14.78
C VAL A 169 -0.61 5.89 16.03
N ALA A 170 -1.12 4.67 15.87
CA ALA A 170 -1.52 3.81 16.97
C ALA A 170 -0.34 3.50 17.90
N ASP A 171 0.81 3.15 17.33
CA ASP A 171 2.06 2.93 18.07
C ASP A 171 2.47 4.18 18.87
N LYS A 172 2.49 5.34 18.25
CA LYS A 172 2.85 6.61 18.91
C LYS A 172 1.84 7.06 19.94
N ALA A 173 0.57 6.70 19.77
CA ALA A 173 -0.48 6.97 20.74
C ALA A 173 -0.48 6.00 21.92
N GLY A 174 0.40 4.99 21.95
CA GLY A 174 0.49 4.00 23.03
C GLY A 174 -0.59 2.93 22.98
N VAL A 175 -1.24 2.73 21.82
CA VAL A 175 -2.23 1.67 21.64
C VAL A 175 -1.52 0.32 21.58
N GLU A 176 -2.03 -0.67 22.31
CA GLU A 176 -1.51 -2.04 22.24
C GLU A 176 -1.74 -2.64 20.85
N TRP A 177 -0.75 -3.33 20.32
CA TRP A 177 -0.82 -4.00 19.04
C TRP A 177 -0.02 -5.32 19.05
N GLU A 178 -0.39 -6.22 18.17
CA GLU A 178 0.26 -7.52 18.01
C GLU A 178 0.89 -7.63 16.61
N GLN A 179 2.01 -8.31 16.52
CA GLN A 179 2.69 -8.61 15.27
C GLN A 179 2.70 -10.11 14.99
N GLY A 180 2.33 -10.47 13.76
CA GLY A 180 2.34 -11.85 13.30
C GLY A 180 1.10 -12.63 13.75
N ASP A 181 1.26 -13.93 13.92
CA ASP A 181 0.19 -14.89 14.24
C ASP A 181 -0.17 -14.97 15.75
N GLY A 182 0.44 -14.11 16.57
CA GLY A 182 0.24 -14.10 18.02
C GLY A 182 0.91 -15.26 18.76
N VAL A 183 1.34 -16.30 18.06
CA VAL A 183 1.94 -17.52 18.67
C VAL A 183 3.44 -17.59 18.39
N ASN A 184 3.81 -17.63 17.11
CA ASN A 184 5.20 -17.76 16.68
C ASN A 184 5.79 -16.44 16.13
N LYS A 185 5.01 -15.38 16.13
CA LYS A 185 5.33 -14.08 15.53
C LYS A 185 5.62 -14.16 14.01
N TYR A 186 5.07 -15.17 13.34
CA TYR A 186 5.17 -15.27 11.88
C TYR A 186 4.31 -14.20 11.23
N ALA A 187 4.93 -13.33 10.45
CA ALA A 187 4.26 -12.40 9.56
C ALA A 187 3.92 -13.07 8.23
N MET A 188 3.13 -12.38 7.41
CA MET A 188 2.91 -12.82 6.03
C MET A 188 4.23 -12.92 5.26
N ALA A 189 4.26 -13.84 4.29
CA ALA A 189 5.42 -14.04 3.44
C ALA A 189 5.85 -12.74 2.73
N LEU A 190 7.15 -12.51 2.70
CA LEU A 190 7.73 -11.39 1.97
C LEU A 190 7.67 -11.67 0.46
N THR A 191 7.32 -10.66 -0.31
CA THR A 191 7.31 -10.71 -1.77
C THR A 191 8.12 -9.55 -2.31
N LYS A 192 8.97 -9.82 -3.31
CA LYS A 192 9.74 -8.79 -4.03
C LYS A 192 9.28 -8.73 -5.49
N PRO A 193 8.25 -7.97 -5.83
CA PRO A 193 7.83 -7.76 -7.20
C PRO A 193 8.84 -6.92 -7.97
N PHE A 194 8.93 -7.15 -9.28
CA PHE A 194 9.75 -6.35 -10.19
C PHE A 194 9.12 -6.31 -11.58
N ARG A 195 9.53 -5.34 -12.40
CA ARG A 195 9.10 -5.18 -13.79
C ARG A 195 10.20 -5.62 -14.74
N LEU A 196 9.81 -6.34 -15.77
CA LEU A 196 10.68 -6.64 -16.93
C LEU A 196 10.17 -5.88 -18.14
N GLY A 197 11.06 -5.15 -18.79
CA GLY A 197 10.83 -4.55 -20.12
C GLY A 197 11.28 -5.48 -21.25
N ASN A 198 10.78 -5.23 -22.46
CA ASN A 198 11.13 -5.99 -23.68
C ASN A 198 10.93 -7.51 -23.59
N ALA A 199 10.09 -7.97 -22.67
CA ALA A 199 9.75 -9.38 -22.58
C ALA A 199 8.95 -9.80 -23.81
N ILE A 200 9.38 -10.87 -24.47
CA ILE A 200 8.59 -11.50 -25.53
C ILE A 200 7.32 -12.05 -24.89
N LYS A 201 6.20 -11.68 -25.46
CA LYS A 201 4.90 -12.12 -24.99
C LYS A 201 4.60 -13.48 -25.62
N PRO A 202 4.65 -14.60 -24.88
CA PRO A 202 4.17 -15.86 -25.40
C PRO A 202 2.65 -15.76 -25.64
N SER A 203 2.16 -16.22 -26.78
CA SER A 203 0.73 -16.24 -27.09
C SER A 203 -0.06 -17.06 -26.05
N ASP A 204 0.57 -18.08 -25.45
CA ASP A 204 -0.05 -19.08 -24.61
C ASP A 204 0.68 -19.29 -23.26
N PHE A 205 1.16 -18.22 -22.67
CA PHE A 205 1.81 -18.31 -21.36
C PHE A 205 0.79 -18.30 -20.21
N PRO A 206 1.00 -19.13 -19.16
CA PRO A 206 2.04 -20.14 -19.04
C PRO A 206 1.62 -21.49 -19.66
N THR A 207 2.49 -22.09 -20.45
CA THR A 207 2.35 -23.48 -20.84
C THR A 207 2.84 -24.39 -19.72
N GLU A 208 2.47 -25.67 -19.73
CA GLU A 208 2.94 -26.66 -18.77
C GLU A 208 4.48 -26.77 -18.76
N GLN A 209 5.11 -26.64 -19.93
CA GLN A 209 6.57 -26.60 -20.06
C GLN A 209 7.20 -25.39 -19.36
N HIS A 210 6.60 -24.21 -19.45
CA HIS A 210 7.10 -23.02 -18.74
C HIS A 210 6.99 -23.19 -17.22
N LEU A 211 5.89 -23.77 -16.74
CA LEU A 211 5.70 -24.05 -15.32
C LEU A 211 6.76 -25.02 -14.81
N LYS A 212 7.04 -26.07 -15.57
CA LYS A 212 8.09 -27.04 -15.26
C LYS A 212 9.48 -26.42 -15.22
N THR A 213 9.83 -25.58 -16.19
CA THR A 213 11.12 -24.87 -16.23
C THR A 213 11.29 -23.95 -15.00
N ILE A 214 10.24 -23.28 -14.58
CA ILE A 214 10.27 -22.47 -13.35
C ILE A 214 10.45 -23.35 -12.12
N GLU A 215 9.76 -24.46 -12.05
CA GLU A 215 9.86 -25.40 -10.94
C GLU A 215 11.26 -26.02 -10.82
N ASP A 216 11.84 -26.43 -11.94
CA ASP A 216 13.18 -27.02 -11.99
C ASP A 216 14.26 -25.97 -11.61
N GLY A 217 14.17 -24.74 -12.14
CA GLY A 217 15.07 -23.66 -11.73
C GLY A 217 14.96 -23.28 -10.26
N TYR A 218 13.78 -23.43 -9.69
CA TYR A 218 13.56 -23.21 -8.26
C TYR A 218 14.21 -24.28 -7.40
N LYS A 219 14.13 -25.54 -7.81
CA LYS A 219 14.81 -26.69 -7.14
C LYS A 219 16.33 -26.48 -7.17
N GLU A 220 16.86 -26.15 -8.33
CA GLU A 220 18.29 -25.87 -8.49
C GLU A 220 18.76 -24.71 -7.59
N ALA A 221 17.97 -23.63 -7.50
CA ALA A 221 18.30 -22.49 -6.64
C ALA A 221 18.30 -22.85 -5.14
N ILE A 222 17.45 -23.77 -4.71
CA ILE A 222 17.43 -24.31 -3.34
C ILE A 222 18.64 -25.21 -3.10
N GLU A 223 18.89 -26.15 -3.98
CA GLU A 223 19.98 -27.12 -3.87
C GLU A 223 21.36 -26.44 -3.88
N SER A 224 21.51 -25.39 -4.67
CA SER A 224 22.73 -24.57 -4.70
C SER A 224 22.89 -23.59 -3.53
N GLY A 225 21.88 -23.48 -2.66
CA GLY A 225 21.90 -22.55 -1.53
C GLY A 225 21.74 -21.07 -1.89
N VAL A 226 21.45 -20.76 -3.16
CA VAL A 226 21.16 -19.37 -3.61
C VAL A 226 19.82 -18.90 -3.04
N TYR A 227 18.90 -19.84 -2.79
CA TYR A 227 17.61 -19.55 -2.21
C TYR A 227 17.40 -20.34 -0.91
N THR A 228 17.23 -19.63 0.19
CA THR A 228 17.16 -20.22 1.54
C THR A 228 15.83 -19.97 2.26
N SER A 229 14.75 -19.74 1.53
CA SER A 229 13.46 -19.46 2.17
C SER A 229 12.86 -20.71 2.84
N PRO A 230 12.50 -20.64 4.13
CA PRO A 230 11.89 -21.75 4.84
C PRO A 230 10.48 -22.13 4.36
N MET A 231 9.84 -21.29 3.54
CA MET A 231 8.48 -21.54 3.05
C MET A 231 8.38 -22.60 1.94
N ILE A 232 9.50 -23.11 1.44
CA ILE A 232 9.51 -24.09 0.34
C ILE A 232 9.61 -25.52 0.83
N THR A 233 9.73 -25.76 2.13
CA THR A 233 9.79 -27.10 2.71
C THR A 233 8.50 -27.92 2.57
N THR A 234 7.42 -27.36 2.08
CA THR A 234 6.12 -28.04 1.93
C THR A 234 5.89 -28.65 0.55
N GLY A 235 6.89 -28.71 -0.33
CA GLY A 235 6.80 -29.44 -1.62
C GLY A 235 5.81 -28.91 -2.64
N ARG A 236 5.17 -27.78 -2.38
CA ARG A 236 4.34 -27.07 -3.36
C ARG A 236 4.95 -25.75 -3.70
N VAL A 237 5.79 -25.72 -4.72
CA VAL A 237 6.07 -24.50 -5.45
C VAL A 237 4.76 -24.09 -6.14
N VAL A 238 4.05 -23.16 -5.56
CA VAL A 238 2.95 -22.52 -6.27
C VAL A 238 3.62 -21.43 -7.13
N PRO A 239 3.79 -21.64 -8.42
CA PRO A 239 4.38 -20.64 -9.28
C PRO A 239 3.41 -19.48 -9.43
N TYR A 240 3.47 -18.51 -8.54
CA TYR A 240 2.84 -17.21 -8.74
C TYR A 240 3.64 -16.32 -9.71
N ALA A 241 4.44 -16.93 -10.57
CA ALA A 241 5.02 -16.26 -11.72
C ALA A 241 3.95 -15.99 -12.76
N LYS A 242 2.93 -15.22 -12.40
CA LYS A 242 1.99 -14.71 -13.38
C LYS A 242 2.57 -13.44 -13.95
N ALA A 243 3.12 -13.58 -15.15
CA ALA A 243 3.58 -12.45 -15.91
C ALA A 243 2.39 -11.51 -16.18
N TRP A 244 2.45 -10.32 -15.63
CA TRP A 244 1.56 -9.23 -15.92
C TRP A 244 1.97 -8.65 -17.27
N THR A 245 1.29 -9.01 -18.33
CA THR A 245 1.51 -8.39 -19.63
C THR A 245 0.45 -7.34 -19.85
N ARG A 246 0.82 -6.07 -19.73
CA ARG A 246 0.09 -5.01 -20.42
C ARG A 246 0.49 -5.11 -21.89
N PRO A 247 -0.44 -5.20 -22.86
CA PRO A 247 -0.14 -4.84 -24.21
C PRO A 247 0.30 -3.37 -24.16
N LEU A 248 1.56 -3.10 -24.43
CA LEU A 248 1.94 -1.77 -24.85
C LEU A 248 1.19 -1.57 -26.16
N GLY A 249 -0.02 -0.99 -26.09
CA GLY A 249 -0.71 -0.56 -27.29
C GLY A 249 0.27 0.29 -28.08
N ASN A 250 0.34 0.08 -29.37
CA ASN A 250 1.05 0.95 -30.28
C ASN A 250 0.69 2.38 -29.89
N ARG A 251 1.67 3.11 -29.38
CA ARG A 251 1.54 4.56 -29.33
C ARG A 251 1.66 5.03 -30.77
N PRO A 252 0.78 5.91 -31.25
CA PRO A 252 1.01 6.56 -32.54
C PRO A 252 2.33 7.33 -32.52
#